data_aa07c95039ab0a05dc4f0e595f6d47c3
#
_entry.id   aa07c95039ab0a05dc4f0e595f6d47c3
#
_cell.length_a   1.000
_cell.length_b   1.000
_cell.length_c   1.000
_cell.angle_alpha   90.00
_cell.angle_beta   90.00
_cell.angle_gamma   90.00
#
_symmetry.space_group_name_H-M   'P 1'
#
loop_
_entity.id
_entity.type
_entity.pdbx_description
1 polymer ?
#
loop_
_entity_poly.entity_id
_entity_poly.type
_entity_poly.pdbx_seq_one_letter_code
_entity_poly.pdbx_strand_id
1 'polypeptide(L)'
;MGKIEAKNIEKFFQHDGKPLKALGGVNLTVSDGEFVCIVGPSGCGKSTFLRILAGLEKPDGGEIMLDGKKLADTGPERIMVFQEGALFPWLTVRDNVEYGLKIAGIPEKERKEISNRYLDMLSLIHI
;
A
#
# COMPACT_ATOMS: atom_id res chain seq x y z
N MET A 1 -2.43 16.49 -0.16
CA MET A 1 -2.52 15.05 -0.40
C MET A 1 -3.71 14.82 -1.29
N GLY A 2 -3.66 13.85 -2.11
CA GLY A 2 -4.35 13.90 -3.33
C GLY A 2 -5.60 13.08 -3.48
N LYS A 3 -6.32 13.42 -4.52
CA LYS A 3 -7.45 12.67 -5.04
C LYS A 3 -6.94 11.44 -5.82
N ILE A 4 -7.37 10.24 -5.43
CA ILE A 4 -7.12 9.00 -6.18
C ILE A 4 -8.31 8.72 -7.10
N GLU A 5 -8.03 8.44 -8.36
CA GLU A 5 -9.02 8.03 -9.34
C GLU A 5 -8.58 6.73 -10.01
N ALA A 6 -9.34 5.67 -9.81
CA ALA A 6 -9.22 4.42 -10.54
C ALA A 6 -10.30 4.39 -11.62
N LYS A 7 -9.90 4.20 -12.89
CA LYS A 7 -10.82 4.22 -14.02
C LYS A 7 -10.75 2.91 -14.78
N ASN A 8 -11.87 2.21 -14.84
CA ASN A 8 -12.07 0.98 -15.60
C ASN A 8 -10.99 -0.08 -15.35
N ILE A 9 -10.65 -0.31 -14.08
CA ILE A 9 -9.58 -1.24 -13.70
C ILE A 9 -9.98 -2.67 -13.98
N GLU A 10 -9.21 -3.34 -14.83
CA GLU A 10 -9.35 -4.75 -15.16
C GLU A 10 -8.11 -5.53 -14.73
N LYS A 11 -8.32 -6.76 -14.26
CA LYS A 11 -7.23 -7.68 -13.92
C LYS A 11 -7.62 -9.12 -14.20
N PHE A 12 -6.72 -9.84 -14.86
CA PHE A 12 -6.84 -11.26 -15.14
C PHE A 12 -5.66 -12.01 -14.55
N PHE A 13 -5.91 -13.19 -14.00
CA PHE A 13 -4.89 -14.13 -13.60
C PHE A 13 -5.02 -15.42 -14.41
N GLN A 14 -3.93 -16.16 -14.53
CA GLN A 14 -3.96 -17.51 -15.10
C GLN A 14 -4.27 -18.51 -13.97
N HIS A 15 -5.33 -19.30 -14.16
CA HIS A 15 -5.68 -20.39 -13.25
C HIS A 15 -5.98 -21.63 -14.10
N ASP A 16 -5.21 -22.70 -13.91
CA ASP A 16 -5.30 -23.95 -14.69
C ASP A 16 -5.27 -23.73 -16.20
N GLY A 17 -4.40 -22.82 -16.67
CA GLY A 17 -4.26 -22.48 -18.08
C GLY A 17 -5.42 -21.67 -18.69
N LYS A 18 -6.38 -21.22 -17.85
CA LYS A 18 -7.50 -20.38 -18.28
C LYS A 18 -7.41 -18.99 -17.62
N PRO A 19 -7.79 -17.93 -18.35
CA PRO A 19 -7.85 -16.60 -17.77
C PRO A 19 -8.99 -16.51 -16.74
N LEU A 20 -8.65 -16.17 -15.50
CA LEU A 20 -9.59 -15.87 -14.44
C LEU A 20 -9.69 -14.35 -14.29
N LYS A 21 -10.87 -13.80 -14.52
CA LYS A 21 -11.13 -12.37 -14.34
C LYS A 21 -11.28 -12.05 -12.86
N ALA A 22 -10.29 -11.37 -12.28
CA ALA A 22 -10.30 -10.94 -10.89
C ALA A 22 -10.97 -9.57 -10.70
N LEU A 23 -10.79 -8.65 -11.67
CA LEU A 23 -11.43 -7.33 -11.69
C LEU A 23 -12.01 -7.06 -13.09
N GLY A 24 -13.21 -6.54 -13.15
CA GLY A 24 -13.98 -6.37 -14.38
C GLY A 24 -14.44 -4.94 -14.63
N GLY A 25 -13.52 -3.98 -14.72
CA GLY A 25 -13.87 -2.60 -14.98
C GLY A 25 -14.27 -1.82 -13.74
N VAL A 26 -13.45 -1.91 -12.67
CA VAL A 26 -13.72 -1.22 -11.40
C VAL A 26 -13.42 0.27 -11.53
N ASN A 27 -14.38 1.09 -11.10
CA ASN A 27 -14.23 2.53 -11.01
C ASN A 27 -14.36 2.97 -9.55
N LEU A 28 -13.42 3.79 -9.08
CA LEU A 28 -13.43 4.35 -7.73
C LEU A 28 -12.76 5.73 -7.75
N THR A 29 -13.37 6.68 -7.07
CA THR A 29 -12.75 7.96 -6.76
C THR A 29 -12.70 8.12 -5.25
N VAL A 30 -11.54 8.47 -4.72
CA VAL A 30 -11.33 8.80 -3.31
C VAL A 30 -10.82 10.23 -3.23
N SER A 31 -11.57 11.09 -2.57
CA SER A 31 -11.21 12.50 -2.38
C SER A 31 -10.17 12.66 -1.27
N ASP A 32 -9.50 13.80 -1.24
CA ASP A 32 -8.58 14.11 -0.14
C ASP A 32 -9.30 14.07 1.21
N GLY A 33 -8.69 13.41 2.20
CA GLY A 33 -9.26 13.24 3.53
C GLY A 33 -10.42 12.26 3.62
N GLU A 34 -10.83 11.64 2.53
CA GLU A 34 -11.92 10.67 2.53
C GLU A 34 -11.48 9.31 3.07
N PHE A 35 -12.32 8.69 3.89
CA PHE A 35 -12.18 7.32 4.36
C PHE A 35 -13.14 6.41 3.61
N VAL A 36 -12.60 5.43 2.89
CA VAL A 36 -13.39 4.50 2.05
C VAL A 36 -13.19 3.07 2.51
N CYS A 37 -14.29 2.33 2.69
CA CYS A 37 -14.26 0.90 2.97
C CYS A 37 -14.68 0.10 1.73
N ILE A 38 -13.86 -0.91 1.37
CA ILE A 38 -14.20 -1.89 0.34
C ILE A 38 -14.60 -3.19 1.01
N VAL A 39 -15.85 -3.59 0.83
CA VAL A 39 -16.42 -4.81 1.43
C VAL A 39 -16.86 -5.79 0.36
N GLY A 40 -16.79 -7.07 0.68
CA GLY A 40 -17.20 -8.15 -0.21
C GLY A 40 -16.69 -9.51 0.27
N PRO A 41 -17.18 -10.62 -0.31
CA PRO A 41 -16.78 -11.98 0.06
C PRO A 41 -15.30 -12.23 -0.20
N SER A 42 -14.79 -13.31 0.40
CA SER A 42 -13.41 -13.74 0.13
C SER A 42 -13.23 -14.07 -1.36
N GLY A 43 -12.08 -13.71 -1.92
CA GLY A 43 -11.75 -13.99 -3.32
C GLY A 43 -12.39 -13.07 -4.38
N CYS A 44 -13.18 -12.06 -3.98
CA CYS A 44 -13.84 -11.15 -4.95
C CYS A 44 -12.94 -10.03 -5.50
N GLY A 45 -11.63 -10.06 -5.23
CA GLY A 45 -10.68 -9.11 -5.84
C GLY A 45 -10.28 -7.90 -4.98
N LYS A 46 -10.77 -7.75 -3.73
CA LYS A 46 -10.46 -6.59 -2.86
C LYS A 46 -8.96 -6.35 -2.69
N SER A 47 -8.22 -7.39 -2.31
CA SER A 47 -6.76 -7.30 -2.11
C SER A 47 -6.03 -7.04 -3.41
N THR A 48 -6.50 -7.61 -4.52
CA THR A 48 -5.94 -7.33 -5.85
C THR A 48 -6.12 -5.86 -6.21
N PHE A 49 -7.30 -5.32 -6.00
CA PHE A 49 -7.58 -3.90 -6.27
C PHE A 49 -6.72 -2.98 -5.40
N LEU A 50 -6.58 -3.26 -4.09
CA LEU A 50 -5.71 -2.50 -3.20
C LEU A 50 -4.23 -2.57 -3.61
N ARG A 51 -3.74 -3.75 -4.05
CA ARG A 51 -2.37 -3.88 -4.58
C ARG A 51 -2.15 -3.05 -5.84
N ILE A 52 -3.17 -2.99 -6.71
CA ILE A 52 -3.11 -2.14 -7.92
C ILE A 52 -3.09 -0.66 -7.52
N LEU A 53 -3.93 -0.23 -6.57
CA LEU A 53 -3.91 1.15 -6.05
C LEU A 53 -2.56 1.50 -5.41
N ALA A 54 -1.91 0.55 -4.73
CA ALA A 54 -0.58 0.73 -4.15
C ALA A 54 0.57 0.69 -5.18
N GLY A 55 0.30 0.31 -6.43
CA GLY A 55 1.32 0.14 -7.48
C GLY A 55 2.14 -1.15 -7.37
N LEU A 56 1.72 -2.09 -6.50
CA LEU A 56 2.38 -3.39 -6.32
C LEU A 56 1.96 -4.41 -7.38
N GLU A 57 0.86 -4.15 -8.06
CA GLU A 57 0.31 -4.98 -9.14
C GLU A 57 -0.10 -4.08 -10.29
N LYS A 58 0.20 -4.47 -11.52
CA LYS A 58 -0.21 -3.72 -12.71
C LYS A 58 -1.59 -4.17 -13.17
N PRO A 59 -2.51 -3.25 -13.46
CA PRO A 59 -3.77 -3.60 -14.08
C PRO A 59 -3.53 -4.05 -15.53
N ASP A 60 -4.39 -4.93 -16.06
CA ASP A 60 -4.38 -5.33 -17.46
C ASP A 60 -5.19 -4.35 -18.31
N GLY A 61 -6.11 -3.61 -17.72
CA GLY A 61 -6.86 -2.53 -18.34
C GLY A 61 -7.16 -1.41 -17.35
N GLY A 62 -7.46 -0.23 -17.89
CA GLY A 62 -7.74 0.96 -17.11
C GLY A 62 -6.51 1.71 -16.63
N GLU A 63 -6.72 2.70 -15.78
CA GLU A 63 -5.63 3.54 -15.25
C GLU A 63 -5.94 4.06 -13.85
N ILE A 64 -4.88 4.37 -13.10
CA ILE A 64 -4.97 5.04 -11.81
C ILE A 64 -4.31 6.40 -11.92
N MET A 65 -4.95 7.39 -11.35
CA MET A 65 -4.43 8.75 -11.27
C MET A 65 -4.40 9.21 -9.80
N LEU A 66 -3.34 9.95 -9.46
CA LEU A 66 -3.21 10.69 -8.21
C LEU A 66 -3.04 12.16 -8.57
N ASP A 67 -3.96 13.01 -8.14
CA ASP A 67 -3.99 14.44 -8.47
C ASP A 67 -3.87 14.72 -9.98
N GLY A 68 -4.55 13.91 -10.80
CA GLY A 68 -4.52 14.02 -12.25
C GLY A 68 -3.25 13.50 -12.93
N LYS A 69 -2.28 12.97 -12.18
CA LYS A 69 -1.09 12.34 -12.73
C LYS A 69 -1.24 10.83 -12.73
N LYS A 70 -0.97 10.21 -13.87
CA LYS A 70 -1.02 8.75 -13.99
C LYS A 70 0.03 8.09 -13.10
N LEU A 71 -0.42 7.10 -12.33
CA LEU A 71 0.44 6.29 -11.48
C LEU A 71 0.79 4.99 -12.21
N ALA A 72 2.07 4.67 -12.29
CA ALA A 72 2.57 3.47 -12.93
C ALA A 72 3.18 2.48 -11.94
N ASP A 73 3.93 2.97 -10.96
CA ASP A 73 4.74 2.17 -10.04
C ASP A 73 4.49 2.56 -8.58
N THR A 74 5.14 1.86 -7.64
CA THR A 74 5.12 2.22 -6.21
C THR A 74 5.79 3.56 -5.97
N GLY A 75 5.32 4.30 -4.96
CA GLY A 75 5.91 5.58 -4.58
C GLY A 75 5.61 5.95 -3.13
N PRO A 76 6.38 6.88 -2.54
CA PRO A 76 6.24 7.30 -1.15
C PRO A 76 4.92 8.03 -0.86
N GLU A 77 4.21 8.46 -1.89
CA GLU A 77 2.90 9.11 -1.80
C GLU A 77 1.77 8.15 -1.42
N ARG A 78 2.03 6.83 -1.41
CA ARG A 78 1.06 5.78 -1.09
C ARG A 78 1.68 4.76 -0.16
N ILE A 79 1.02 4.50 0.96
CA ILE A 79 1.44 3.50 1.92
C ILE A 79 0.40 2.39 1.95
N MET A 80 0.84 1.14 1.87
CA MET A 80 0.01 -0.04 2.06
C MET A 80 0.37 -0.74 3.35
N VAL A 81 -0.63 -0.95 4.22
CA VAL A 81 -0.50 -1.83 5.38
C VAL A 81 -0.98 -3.22 4.97
N PHE A 82 -0.09 -4.20 5.04
CA PHE A 82 -0.40 -5.58 4.66
C PHE A 82 -1.21 -6.28 5.75
N GLN A 83 -2.00 -7.27 5.35
CA GLN A 83 -2.81 -8.07 6.25
C GLN A 83 -1.96 -8.97 7.15
N GLU A 84 -0.82 -9.47 6.65
CA GLU A 84 0.13 -10.29 7.38
C GLU A 84 1.52 -9.68 7.34
N GLY A 85 2.32 -9.99 8.38
CA GLY A 85 3.62 -9.47 8.71
C GLY A 85 4.45 -8.83 7.60
N ALA A 86 4.55 -7.52 7.65
CA ALA A 86 5.39 -6.73 6.76
C ALA A 86 6.75 -6.36 7.40
N LEU A 87 7.12 -7.05 8.49
CA LEU A 87 8.39 -6.82 9.16
C LEU A 87 9.50 -7.61 8.48
N PHE A 88 10.68 -7.03 8.42
CA PHE A 88 11.89 -7.71 7.99
C PHE A 88 12.40 -8.59 9.15
N PRO A 89 12.31 -9.93 9.06
CA PRO A 89 12.62 -10.83 10.18
C PRO A 89 14.11 -10.85 10.55
N TRP A 90 14.97 -10.39 9.67
CA TRP A 90 16.41 -10.24 9.90
C TRP A 90 16.82 -8.91 10.52
N LEU A 91 15.87 -8.00 10.73
CA LEU A 91 16.10 -6.71 11.39
C LEU A 91 15.56 -6.73 12.82
N THR A 92 16.18 -5.94 13.69
CA THR A 92 15.62 -5.70 15.03
C THR A 92 14.30 -4.92 14.94
N VAL A 93 13.54 -4.90 16.05
CA VAL A 93 12.32 -4.07 16.14
C VAL A 93 12.62 -2.61 15.81
N ARG A 94 13.68 -2.05 16.40
CA ARG A 94 14.12 -0.69 16.14
C ARG A 94 14.49 -0.46 14.68
N ASP A 95 15.27 -1.35 14.08
CA ASP A 95 15.68 -1.23 12.69
C ASP A 95 14.49 -1.29 11.73
N ASN A 96 13.48 -2.10 12.03
CA ASN A 96 12.23 -2.11 11.28
C ASN A 96 11.51 -0.76 11.34
N VAL A 97 11.41 -0.15 12.53
CA VAL A 97 10.78 1.18 12.70
C VAL A 97 11.60 2.27 11.99
N GLU A 98 12.91 2.18 12.05
CA GLU A 98 13.82 3.17 11.44
C GLU A 98 14.02 2.97 9.93
N TYR A 99 13.61 1.85 9.37
CA TYR A 99 13.91 1.48 7.99
C TYR A 99 13.48 2.54 6.97
N GLY A 100 12.24 2.99 7.04
CA GLY A 100 11.73 4.05 6.16
C GLY A 100 12.46 5.38 6.33
N LEU A 101 12.76 5.76 7.57
CA LEU A 101 13.51 6.98 7.89
C LEU A 101 14.96 6.92 7.35
N LYS A 102 15.56 5.71 7.39
CA LYS A 102 16.90 5.46 6.86
C LYS A 102 16.94 5.62 5.33
N ILE A 103 15.94 5.07 4.63
CA ILE A 103 15.80 5.24 3.19
C ILE A 103 15.56 6.70 2.82
N ALA A 104 14.79 7.44 3.61
CA ALA A 104 14.57 8.87 3.43
C ALA A 104 15.80 9.75 3.75
N GLY A 105 16.92 9.15 4.15
CA GLY A 105 18.15 9.87 4.44
C GLY A 105 18.17 10.66 5.74
N ILE A 106 17.22 10.38 6.67
CA ILE A 106 17.15 11.05 7.97
C ILE A 106 18.40 10.72 8.81
N PRO A 107 19.10 11.71 9.41
CA PRO A 107 20.28 11.48 10.24
C PRO A 107 19.99 10.55 11.43
N GLU A 108 20.99 9.75 11.85
CA GLU A 108 20.83 8.73 12.88
C GLU A 108 20.26 9.27 14.20
N LYS A 109 20.73 10.44 14.63
CA LYS A 109 20.25 11.08 15.88
C LYS A 109 18.75 11.34 15.82
N GLU A 110 18.29 11.93 14.73
CA GLU A 110 16.87 12.24 14.52
C GLU A 110 16.03 10.98 14.37
N ARG A 111 16.55 9.96 13.63
CA ARG A 111 15.87 8.66 13.53
C ARG A 111 15.64 8.02 14.90
N LYS A 112 16.64 8.05 15.79
CA LYS A 112 16.52 7.51 17.15
C LYS A 112 15.47 8.25 17.98
N GLU A 113 15.37 9.55 17.85
CA GLU A 113 14.35 10.34 18.55
C GLU A 113 12.95 9.97 18.06
N ILE A 114 12.77 9.89 16.75
CA ILE A 114 11.49 9.51 16.11
C ILE A 114 11.12 8.06 16.48
N SER A 115 12.05 7.11 16.34
CA SER A 115 11.80 5.69 16.62
C SER A 115 11.47 5.45 18.09
N ASN A 116 12.16 6.10 19.03
CA ASN A 116 11.86 6.02 20.45
C ASN A 116 10.43 6.45 20.74
N ARG A 117 9.99 7.57 20.16
CA ARG A 117 8.62 8.08 20.34
C ARG A 117 7.57 7.06 19.88
N TYR A 118 7.77 6.42 18.74
CA TYR A 118 6.82 5.41 18.22
C TYR A 118 6.87 4.10 19.02
N LEU A 119 8.06 3.66 19.40
CA LEU A 119 8.23 2.46 20.24
C LEU A 119 7.61 2.65 21.62
N ASP A 120 7.74 3.83 22.22
CA ASP A 120 7.10 4.18 23.48
C ASP A 120 5.57 4.17 23.35
N MET A 121 5.04 4.76 22.30
CA MET A 121 3.60 4.76 21.99
C MET A 121 3.03 3.33 21.87
N LEU A 122 3.80 2.39 21.34
CA LEU A 122 3.44 0.99 21.23
C LEU A 122 3.77 0.17 22.48
N SER A 123 4.31 0.79 23.54
CA SER A 123 4.81 0.13 24.76
C SER A 123 5.89 -0.92 24.50
N LEU A 124 6.64 -0.77 23.41
CA LEU A 124 7.70 -1.71 23.02
C LEU A 124 9.10 -1.31 23.49
N ILE A 125 9.23 -0.14 24.12
CA ILE A 125 10.54 0.38 24.55
C ILE A 125 11.12 -0.38 25.75
N HIS A 126 10.28 -1.14 26.46
CA HIS A 126 10.63 -1.88 27.67
C HIS A 126 10.75 -3.40 27.46
N ILE A 127 10.74 -3.85 26.22
CA ILE A 127 10.87 -5.28 25.89
C ILE A 127 12.32 -5.63 25.57
#